data_a570893b75b75fe439b8ac51b3a19a13
#
_entry.id   a570893b75b75fe439b8ac51b3a19a13
#
_cell.length_a   1.000
_cell.length_b   1.000
_cell.length_c   1.000
_cell.angle_alpha   90.00
_cell.angle_beta   90.00
_cell.angle_gamma   90.00
#
_symmetry.space_group_name_H-M   'P 1'
#
loop_
_entity.id
_entity.type
_entity.pdbx_description
1 polymer ?
#
loop_
_entity_poly.entity_id
_entity_poly.type
_entity_poly.pdbx_seq_one_letter_code
_entity_poly.pdbx_strand_id
1 'polypeptide(L)'
;MSSPTVICVISMLTVCSSFNLTLLHVNDVHSHFEEVSVNTGTCKDDMKQRGECYGGVSRLATYIRQTRRLDPETVLLNGGDFYQGTMWYTVFKYQPVVEFSNVLNYTAGSLGNHDWDDGGEGLQPFVDGVNFPVLAANLASSVVRGVRRSVVVRLRDRLVGIIGYVTPDTLTISNPGPGNVFLDVVESVDQEARNLKSIGVNIIIAVGHAGYSVDQQLAREVEDLDLVVGGHSHTFLYTGAPPSVEAAQGEYPTYVRQESGRVVPVVQAYCYTKYIGHLQLQFDSAGELELPVAGVGVLSARPVLLDQTVGKEQAVERRLYKYQQVLQPYRQTVGTSLTPLLKVDNQENLLGNLVADSMLAAWEDVQIAFINDGGLRSSLEVGDITGEDVLSVLPFNNTVDKIKIRGSDLLYVLEWNVAGLCPEQTCEPVEFYQMSGLRLDMEVRRDNAGQRLVRAEVRQPGGAYSDLEEDQFYWLAIVSFLTLPGKSPIGELMVESVRGDADYEVLVRYIQANSPIYQTIEGRINIEYFA
;
A
#
# COMPACT_ATOMS: atom_id res chain seq x y z
N MET A 1 -53.77 -65.62 8.20
CA MET A 1 -52.30 -65.53 7.97
C MET A 1 -52.04 -64.17 7.47
N SER A 2 -51.62 -63.27 8.36
CA SER A 2 -51.29 -61.87 8.05
C SER A 2 -49.77 -61.74 7.82
N SER A 3 -49.38 -61.31 6.62
CA SER A 3 -47.99 -61.10 6.24
C SER A 3 -47.46 -59.76 6.83
N PRO A 4 -46.32 -59.72 7.46
CA PRO A 4 -45.77 -58.45 7.95
C PRO A 4 -45.11 -57.67 6.82
N THR A 5 -45.54 -56.41 6.62
CA THR A 5 -44.92 -55.44 5.73
C THR A 5 -43.62 -54.90 6.39
N VAL A 6 -42.48 -55.24 5.83
CA VAL A 6 -41.21 -54.67 6.27
C VAL A 6 -41.07 -53.28 5.63
N ILE A 7 -41.13 -52.23 6.44
CA ILE A 7 -40.82 -50.86 6.02
C ILE A 7 -39.31 -50.67 6.13
N CYS A 8 -38.64 -50.63 4.98
CA CYS A 8 -37.21 -50.28 4.89
C CYS A 8 -37.07 -48.75 4.99
N VAL A 9 -36.67 -48.24 6.14
CA VAL A 9 -36.31 -46.82 6.31
C VAL A 9 -34.89 -46.65 5.76
N ILE A 10 -34.78 -46.11 4.56
CA ILE A 10 -33.48 -45.65 4.01
C ILE A 10 -33.18 -44.33 4.69
N SER A 11 -32.34 -44.34 5.72
CA SER A 11 -31.71 -43.13 6.24
C SER A 11 -30.71 -42.65 5.19
N MET A 12 -31.04 -41.59 4.44
CA MET A 12 -30.07 -40.84 3.69
C MET A 12 -29.09 -40.21 4.69
N LEU A 13 -27.94 -40.80 4.85
CA LEU A 13 -26.77 -40.14 5.42
C LEU A 13 -26.41 -39.01 4.46
N THR A 14 -26.83 -37.78 4.78
CA THR A 14 -26.27 -36.58 4.20
C THR A 14 -24.80 -36.57 4.57
N VAL A 15 -23.94 -36.96 3.66
CA VAL A 15 -22.48 -36.74 3.79
C VAL A 15 -22.32 -35.23 3.86
N CYS A 16 -22.03 -34.72 5.04
CA CYS A 16 -21.67 -33.31 5.25
C CYS A 16 -20.32 -33.13 4.56
N SER A 17 -20.32 -32.72 3.29
CA SER A 17 -19.10 -32.51 2.51
C SER A 17 -18.58 -31.13 2.86
N SER A 18 -17.51 -31.06 3.66
CA SER A 18 -16.73 -29.83 3.83
C SER A 18 -16.09 -29.42 2.50
N PHE A 19 -15.97 -28.11 2.27
CA PHE A 19 -15.33 -27.52 1.11
C PHE A 19 -14.03 -26.85 1.53
N ASN A 20 -12.92 -27.27 0.92
CA ASN A 20 -11.61 -26.67 1.16
C ASN A 20 -11.28 -25.69 0.05
N LEU A 21 -10.86 -24.48 0.42
CA LEU A 21 -10.44 -23.41 -0.46
C LEU A 21 -8.97 -23.07 -0.21
N THR A 22 -8.13 -23.21 -1.22
CA THR A 22 -6.77 -22.65 -1.22
C THR A 22 -6.82 -21.24 -1.81
N LEU A 23 -6.40 -20.25 -1.02
CA LEU A 23 -6.38 -18.85 -1.43
C LEU A 23 -4.97 -18.29 -1.28
N LEU A 24 -4.48 -17.68 -2.35
CA LEU A 24 -3.26 -16.87 -2.39
C LEU A 24 -3.67 -15.40 -2.57
N HIS A 25 -2.93 -14.49 -1.97
CA HIS A 25 -3.13 -13.08 -2.21
C HIS A 25 -1.85 -12.26 -2.14
N VAL A 26 -1.84 -11.15 -2.84
CA VAL A 26 -0.87 -10.07 -2.75
C VAL A 26 -1.63 -8.75 -2.71
N ASN A 27 -0.98 -7.70 -2.27
CA ASN A 27 -1.46 -6.32 -2.27
C ASN A 27 -0.26 -5.39 -2.47
N ASP A 28 -0.53 -4.14 -2.88
CA ASP A 28 0.48 -3.08 -2.93
C ASP A 28 1.74 -3.51 -3.69
N VAL A 29 1.54 -4.02 -4.90
CA VAL A 29 2.64 -4.50 -5.77
C VAL A 29 3.50 -3.33 -6.24
N HIS A 30 2.89 -2.18 -6.50
CA HIS A 30 3.57 -0.93 -6.84
C HIS A 30 4.66 -1.08 -7.90
N SER A 31 4.36 -1.85 -8.94
CA SER A 31 5.28 -2.12 -10.05
C SER A 31 6.65 -2.70 -9.65
N HIS A 32 6.75 -3.32 -8.46
CA HIS A 32 7.96 -4.01 -8.01
C HIS A 32 8.05 -5.39 -8.66
N PHE A 33 8.48 -5.42 -9.93
CA PHE A 33 8.64 -6.66 -10.69
C PHE A 33 9.98 -7.35 -10.44
N GLU A 34 11.01 -6.60 -10.05
CA GLU A 34 12.30 -7.11 -9.61
C GLU A 34 12.30 -7.40 -8.11
N GLU A 35 13.34 -8.09 -7.65
CA GLU A 35 13.54 -8.34 -6.23
C GLU A 35 13.82 -7.05 -5.47
N VAL A 36 13.39 -7.02 -4.21
CA VAL A 36 13.69 -5.94 -3.27
C VAL A 36 14.72 -6.39 -2.22
N SER A 37 15.41 -5.44 -1.61
CA SER A 37 16.29 -5.67 -0.45
C SER A 37 15.50 -6.06 0.79
N VAL A 38 16.20 -6.35 1.88
CA VAL A 38 15.58 -6.59 3.19
C VAL A 38 14.73 -5.39 3.66
N ASN A 39 15.13 -4.17 3.30
CA ASN A 39 14.44 -2.92 3.65
C ASN A 39 13.53 -2.41 2.51
N THR A 40 13.15 -3.28 1.57
CA THR A 40 12.28 -2.97 0.42
C THR A 40 12.84 -1.96 -0.61
N GLY A 41 14.11 -1.61 -0.51
CA GLY A 41 14.83 -0.85 -1.53
C GLY A 41 15.28 -1.73 -2.70
N THR A 42 16.03 -1.13 -3.64
CA THR A 42 16.60 -1.87 -4.78
C THR A 42 17.54 -2.97 -4.32
N CYS A 43 17.37 -4.18 -4.85
CA CYS A 43 18.26 -5.29 -4.55
C CYS A 43 19.54 -5.21 -5.39
N LYS A 44 20.67 -4.89 -4.75
CA LYS A 44 22.00 -4.77 -5.36
C LYS A 44 22.65 -6.14 -5.62
N ASP A 45 23.64 -6.18 -6.52
CA ASP A 45 24.26 -7.45 -6.94
C ASP A 45 25.00 -8.16 -5.80
N ASP A 46 25.62 -7.43 -4.88
CA ASP A 46 26.25 -7.98 -3.68
C ASP A 46 25.22 -8.60 -2.72
N MET A 47 24.04 -7.97 -2.57
CA MET A 47 22.91 -8.53 -1.81
C MET A 47 22.37 -9.81 -2.46
N LYS A 48 22.25 -9.85 -3.79
CA LYS A 48 21.87 -11.06 -4.52
C LYS A 48 22.83 -12.22 -4.24
N GLN A 49 24.15 -11.94 -4.21
CA GLN A 49 25.17 -12.95 -3.91
C GLN A 49 25.07 -13.46 -2.46
N ARG A 50 24.67 -12.62 -1.51
CA ARG A 50 24.44 -13.02 -0.11
C ARG A 50 23.08 -13.65 0.14
N GLY A 51 22.18 -13.65 -0.85
CA GLY A 51 20.81 -14.16 -0.71
C GLY A 51 19.88 -13.23 0.09
N GLU A 52 20.16 -11.94 0.09
CA GLU A 52 19.43 -10.89 0.82
C GLU A 52 18.40 -10.17 -0.07
N CYS A 53 17.92 -10.85 -1.12
CA CYS A 53 16.93 -10.33 -2.06
C CYS A 53 15.67 -11.16 -2.03
N TYR A 54 14.55 -10.48 -1.99
CA TYR A 54 13.23 -11.05 -1.72
C TYR A 54 12.22 -10.64 -2.79
N GLY A 55 11.15 -11.42 -2.93
CA GLY A 55 10.06 -11.06 -3.83
C GLY A 55 10.41 -11.15 -5.31
N GLY A 56 9.81 -10.24 -6.07
CA GLY A 56 9.87 -10.18 -7.52
C GLY A 56 8.86 -11.09 -8.20
N VAL A 57 8.34 -10.63 -9.34
CA VAL A 57 7.28 -11.35 -10.08
C VAL A 57 7.71 -12.76 -10.51
N SER A 58 9.00 -12.99 -10.67
CA SER A 58 9.53 -14.29 -11.08
C SER A 58 9.42 -15.36 -9.99
N ARG A 59 9.73 -15.02 -8.72
CA ARG A 59 9.51 -15.92 -7.58
C ARG A 59 8.02 -16.09 -7.29
N LEU A 60 7.27 -14.99 -7.37
CA LEU A 60 5.83 -14.99 -7.19
C LEU A 60 5.16 -15.97 -8.18
N ALA A 61 5.52 -15.90 -9.46
CA ALA A 61 5.03 -16.82 -10.49
C ALA A 61 5.37 -18.29 -10.19
N THR A 62 6.58 -18.54 -9.69
CA THR A 62 7.00 -19.89 -9.28
C THR A 62 6.13 -20.42 -8.16
N TYR A 63 5.94 -19.64 -7.09
CA TYR A 63 5.15 -20.04 -5.94
C TYR A 63 3.68 -20.31 -6.31
N ILE A 64 3.05 -19.40 -7.05
CA ILE A 64 1.68 -19.55 -7.55
C ILE A 64 1.54 -20.83 -8.38
N ARG A 65 2.49 -21.09 -9.31
CA ARG A 65 2.46 -22.28 -10.14
C ARG A 65 2.62 -23.57 -9.33
N GLN A 66 3.50 -23.57 -8.32
CA GLN A 66 3.67 -24.72 -7.43
C GLN A 66 2.38 -25.01 -6.66
N THR A 67 1.73 -23.99 -6.11
CA THR A 67 0.47 -24.13 -5.39
C THR A 67 -0.65 -24.64 -6.31
N ARG A 68 -0.79 -24.07 -7.52
CA ARG A 68 -1.78 -24.50 -8.52
C ARG A 68 -1.56 -25.92 -9.06
N ARG A 69 -0.32 -26.44 -8.99
CA ARG A 69 -0.08 -27.87 -9.30
C ARG A 69 -0.63 -28.80 -8.23
N LEU A 70 -0.67 -28.35 -6.98
CA LEU A 70 -1.23 -29.12 -5.86
C LEU A 70 -2.75 -28.98 -5.79
N ASP A 71 -3.25 -27.76 -6.00
CA ASP A 71 -4.67 -27.45 -6.09
C ASP A 71 -4.93 -26.54 -7.30
N PRO A 72 -5.43 -27.10 -8.44
CA PRO A 72 -5.70 -26.33 -9.66
C PRO A 72 -6.77 -25.25 -9.50
N GLU A 73 -7.62 -25.34 -8.49
CA GLU A 73 -8.68 -24.37 -8.20
C GLU A 73 -8.25 -23.27 -7.21
N THR A 74 -6.93 -23.15 -6.96
CA THR A 74 -6.37 -22.09 -6.14
C THR A 74 -6.83 -20.72 -6.62
N VAL A 75 -7.51 -19.98 -5.74
CA VAL A 75 -7.88 -18.58 -5.93
C VAL A 75 -6.65 -17.71 -5.71
N LEU A 76 -6.39 -16.76 -6.59
CA LEU A 76 -5.35 -15.74 -6.44
C LEU A 76 -5.98 -14.36 -6.53
N LEU A 77 -5.85 -13.57 -5.47
CA LEU A 77 -6.40 -12.21 -5.36
C LEU A 77 -5.30 -11.16 -5.30
N ASN A 78 -5.63 -9.95 -5.76
CA ASN A 78 -4.80 -8.77 -5.58
C ASN A 78 -5.62 -7.67 -4.90
N GLY A 79 -5.12 -7.14 -3.77
CA GLY A 79 -5.74 -6.10 -2.95
C GLY A 79 -5.50 -4.67 -3.44
N GLY A 80 -5.20 -4.46 -4.72
CA GLY A 80 -5.03 -3.11 -5.31
C GLY A 80 -3.58 -2.60 -5.31
N ASP A 81 -3.41 -1.39 -5.81
CA ASP A 81 -2.13 -0.70 -6.04
C ASP A 81 -1.15 -1.52 -6.89
N PHE A 82 -1.56 -1.71 -8.15
CA PHE A 82 -0.71 -2.30 -9.17
C PHE A 82 0.34 -1.30 -9.68
N TYR A 83 -0.05 -0.01 -9.76
CA TYR A 83 0.71 1.08 -10.36
C TYR A 83 1.67 1.72 -9.35
N GLN A 84 2.54 2.59 -9.89
CA GLN A 84 3.48 3.45 -9.17
C GLN A 84 4.53 2.71 -8.31
N GLY A 85 5.54 3.45 -7.83
CA GLY A 85 6.53 3.01 -6.86
C GLY A 85 7.88 2.64 -7.44
N THR A 86 8.00 2.40 -8.75
CA THR A 86 9.30 2.12 -9.39
C THR A 86 9.43 2.77 -10.76
N MET A 87 10.67 2.86 -11.24
CA MET A 87 10.99 3.30 -12.60
C MET A 87 10.25 2.50 -13.68
N TRP A 88 9.87 1.26 -13.40
CA TRP A 88 9.10 0.45 -14.34
C TRP A 88 7.79 1.14 -14.74
N TYR A 89 7.07 1.70 -13.77
CA TYR A 89 5.86 2.44 -14.06
C TYR A 89 6.16 3.81 -14.67
N THR A 90 7.16 4.52 -14.15
CA THR A 90 7.53 5.84 -14.66
C THR A 90 7.84 5.81 -16.16
N VAL A 91 8.60 4.79 -16.61
CA VAL A 91 9.04 4.66 -18.01
C VAL A 91 8.02 3.96 -18.91
N PHE A 92 7.41 2.88 -18.43
CA PHE A 92 6.58 2.01 -19.28
C PHE A 92 5.08 2.11 -19.01
N LYS A 93 4.67 2.82 -17.96
CA LYS A 93 3.28 2.97 -17.55
C LYS A 93 2.60 1.60 -17.35
N TYR A 94 1.38 1.43 -17.80
CA TYR A 94 0.57 0.22 -17.64
C TYR A 94 1.13 -1.04 -18.30
N GLN A 95 2.04 -0.93 -19.28
CA GLN A 95 2.44 -2.05 -20.13
C GLN A 95 3.03 -3.25 -19.37
N PRO A 96 4.08 -3.10 -18.52
CA PRO A 96 4.59 -4.22 -17.73
C PRO A 96 3.59 -4.68 -16.66
N VAL A 97 2.76 -3.77 -16.15
CA VAL A 97 1.74 -4.10 -15.16
C VAL A 97 0.73 -5.09 -15.75
N VAL A 98 0.20 -4.81 -16.95
CA VAL A 98 -0.69 -5.72 -17.68
C VAL A 98 0.02 -7.03 -18.00
N GLU A 99 1.25 -6.97 -18.54
CA GLU A 99 1.98 -8.18 -18.94
C GLU A 99 2.21 -9.13 -17.76
N PHE A 100 2.72 -8.63 -16.65
CA PHE A 100 3.04 -9.48 -15.50
C PHE A 100 1.80 -9.89 -14.71
N SER A 101 0.78 -9.05 -14.60
CA SER A 101 -0.50 -9.44 -14.02
C SER A 101 -1.15 -10.58 -14.79
N ASN A 102 -1.11 -10.54 -16.12
CA ASN A 102 -1.60 -11.64 -16.98
C ASN A 102 -0.76 -12.92 -16.85
N VAL A 103 0.55 -12.80 -16.62
CA VAL A 103 1.42 -13.97 -16.35
C VAL A 103 1.05 -14.63 -15.02
N LEU A 104 0.74 -13.85 -13.97
CA LEU A 104 0.32 -14.38 -12.67
C LEU A 104 -1.09 -14.96 -12.72
N ASN A 105 -1.93 -14.46 -13.63
CA ASN A 105 -3.30 -14.93 -13.89
C ASN A 105 -4.15 -14.87 -12.61
N TYR A 106 -4.41 -13.67 -12.12
CA TYR A 106 -5.27 -13.44 -10.96
C TYR A 106 -6.69 -13.99 -11.21
N THR A 107 -7.36 -14.44 -10.14
CA THR A 107 -8.79 -14.77 -10.19
C THR A 107 -9.62 -13.50 -10.21
N ALA A 108 -9.20 -12.49 -9.44
CA ALA A 108 -9.74 -11.13 -9.42
C ALA A 108 -8.74 -10.17 -8.78
N GLY A 109 -8.85 -8.89 -9.05
CA GLY A 109 -8.09 -7.84 -8.38
C GLY A 109 -8.95 -6.61 -8.10
N SER A 110 -8.74 -5.97 -6.95
CA SER A 110 -9.33 -4.66 -6.67
C SER A 110 -8.50 -3.55 -7.27
N LEU A 111 -9.06 -2.36 -7.41
CA LEU A 111 -8.30 -1.14 -7.65
C LEU A 111 -7.73 -0.61 -6.33
N GLY A 112 -6.55 0.01 -6.40
CA GLY A 112 -6.02 0.86 -5.35
C GLY A 112 -6.07 2.34 -5.73
N ASN A 113 -5.64 3.23 -4.82
CA ASN A 113 -5.63 4.66 -5.08
C ASN A 113 -4.56 5.06 -6.11
N HIS A 114 -3.39 4.43 -6.09
CA HIS A 114 -2.32 4.73 -7.04
C HIS A 114 -2.59 4.23 -8.47
N ASP A 115 -3.55 3.35 -8.68
CA ASP A 115 -3.99 2.98 -10.01
C ASP A 115 -4.65 4.15 -10.76
N TRP A 116 -5.00 5.23 -10.05
CA TRP A 116 -5.58 6.46 -10.57
C TRP A 116 -4.61 7.64 -10.73
N ASP A 117 -3.32 7.47 -10.48
CA ASP A 117 -2.35 8.58 -10.49
C ASP A 117 -2.23 9.25 -11.88
N ASP A 118 -2.37 8.48 -12.95
CA ASP A 118 -2.42 8.99 -14.32
C ASP A 118 -3.88 9.23 -14.80
N GLY A 119 -4.84 9.32 -13.88
CA GLY A 119 -6.28 9.53 -14.18
C GLY A 119 -6.97 8.31 -14.78
N GLY A 120 -8.25 8.49 -15.08
CA GLY A 120 -9.06 7.43 -15.71
C GLY A 120 -8.53 7.00 -17.08
N GLU A 121 -7.92 7.92 -17.84
CA GLU A 121 -7.31 7.61 -19.15
C GLU A 121 -6.06 6.74 -19.00
N GLY A 122 -5.27 6.93 -17.93
CA GLY A 122 -4.13 6.09 -17.62
C GLY A 122 -4.51 4.71 -17.10
N LEU A 123 -5.64 4.61 -16.38
CA LEU A 123 -6.16 3.36 -15.84
C LEU A 123 -6.88 2.49 -16.89
N GLN A 124 -7.62 3.08 -17.84
CA GLN A 124 -8.43 2.32 -18.81
C GLN A 124 -7.65 1.26 -19.58
N PRO A 125 -6.41 1.52 -20.08
CA PRO A 125 -5.63 0.51 -20.79
C PRO A 125 -5.26 -0.72 -19.92
N PHE A 126 -5.12 -0.56 -18.62
CA PHE A 126 -4.92 -1.68 -17.70
C PHE A 126 -6.20 -2.52 -17.59
N VAL A 127 -7.34 -1.88 -17.34
CA VAL A 127 -8.63 -2.58 -17.21
C VAL A 127 -8.96 -3.36 -18.49
N ASP A 128 -8.66 -2.78 -19.66
CA ASP A 128 -8.89 -3.43 -20.97
C ASP A 128 -7.87 -4.55 -21.28
N GLY A 129 -6.66 -4.44 -20.72
CA GLY A 129 -5.53 -5.32 -21.05
C GLY A 129 -5.40 -6.57 -20.18
N VAL A 130 -5.95 -6.56 -18.97
CA VAL A 130 -5.83 -7.69 -18.03
C VAL A 130 -6.84 -8.81 -18.35
N ASN A 131 -6.44 -10.07 -18.05
CA ASN A 131 -7.25 -11.26 -18.33
C ASN A 131 -8.13 -11.72 -17.15
N PHE A 132 -8.32 -10.87 -16.15
CA PHE A 132 -9.11 -11.12 -14.96
C PHE A 132 -10.04 -9.93 -14.66
N PRO A 133 -11.13 -10.12 -13.91
CA PRO A 133 -12.02 -9.03 -13.51
C PRO A 133 -11.34 -8.08 -12.53
N VAL A 134 -11.41 -6.78 -12.84
CA VAL A 134 -11.03 -5.66 -11.96
C VAL A 134 -12.28 -5.22 -11.20
N LEU A 135 -12.18 -5.10 -9.87
CA LEU A 135 -13.32 -4.93 -8.98
C LEU A 135 -13.23 -3.65 -8.14
N ALA A 136 -14.37 -2.96 -7.97
CA ALA A 136 -14.60 -1.90 -6.99
C ALA A 136 -16.10 -1.66 -6.82
N ALA A 137 -16.72 -2.19 -5.76
CA ALA A 137 -18.17 -2.09 -5.53
C ALA A 137 -18.62 -0.67 -5.21
N ASN A 138 -17.75 0.12 -4.60
CA ASN A 138 -18.02 1.50 -4.19
C ASN A 138 -17.61 2.55 -5.25
N LEU A 139 -17.23 2.12 -6.45
CA LEU A 139 -16.89 3.03 -7.54
C LEU A 139 -18.10 3.27 -8.47
N ALA A 140 -18.44 4.53 -8.70
CA ALA A 140 -19.29 4.98 -9.79
C ALA A 140 -18.46 5.86 -10.73
N SER A 141 -18.14 5.34 -11.92
CA SER A 141 -17.30 6.04 -12.90
C SER A 141 -18.03 6.19 -14.23
N SER A 142 -17.97 7.40 -14.79
CA SER A 142 -18.38 7.67 -16.17
C SER A 142 -17.20 7.64 -17.17
N VAL A 143 -15.98 7.53 -16.66
CA VAL A 143 -14.72 7.60 -17.42
C VAL A 143 -14.14 6.21 -17.64
N VAL A 144 -14.00 5.41 -16.57
CA VAL A 144 -13.41 4.06 -16.63
C VAL A 144 -14.52 3.03 -16.79
N ARG A 145 -14.37 2.15 -17.78
CA ARG A 145 -15.33 1.07 -18.10
C ARG A 145 -14.71 -0.28 -17.79
N GLY A 146 -15.56 -1.29 -17.55
CA GLY A 146 -15.10 -2.67 -17.35
C GLY A 146 -14.83 -3.04 -15.89
N VAL A 147 -14.71 -2.08 -14.98
CA VAL A 147 -14.65 -2.33 -13.52
C VAL A 147 -16.01 -2.86 -13.06
N ARG A 148 -16.00 -3.91 -12.25
CA ARG A 148 -17.20 -4.59 -11.75
C ARG A 148 -17.31 -4.41 -10.23
N ARG A 149 -18.52 -4.54 -9.70
CA ARG A 149 -18.73 -4.55 -8.25
C ARG A 149 -18.17 -5.84 -7.61
N SER A 150 -18.46 -6.96 -8.27
CA SER A 150 -18.10 -8.30 -7.82
C SER A 150 -17.96 -9.27 -8.98
N VAL A 151 -17.47 -10.46 -8.69
CA VAL A 151 -17.49 -11.62 -9.58
C VAL A 151 -17.87 -12.87 -8.80
N VAL A 152 -18.61 -13.78 -9.43
CA VAL A 152 -18.88 -15.11 -8.89
C VAL A 152 -18.05 -16.13 -9.65
N VAL A 153 -17.23 -16.88 -8.93
CA VAL A 153 -16.45 -17.99 -9.46
C VAL A 153 -17.02 -19.32 -8.98
N ARG A 154 -17.04 -20.31 -9.86
CA ARG A 154 -17.43 -21.67 -9.49
C ARG A 154 -16.18 -22.49 -9.20
N LEU A 155 -16.05 -22.96 -7.99
CA LEU A 155 -14.97 -23.83 -7.55
C LEU A 155 -15.60 -25.16 -7.13
N ARG A 156 -15.27 -26.23 -7.85
CA ARG A 156 -15.95 -27.54 -7.70
C ARG A 156 -17.49 -27.39 -7.78
N ASP A 157 -18.16 -27.66 -6.69
CA ASP A 157 -19.64 -27.56 -6.57
C ASP A 157 -20.11 -26.29 -5.84
N ARG A 158 -19.20 -25.39 -5.47
CA ARG A 158 -19.49 -24.16 -4.71
C ARG A 158 -19.40 -22.91 -5.58
N LEU A 159 -20.22 -21.93 -5.22
CA LEU A 159 -20.14 -20.56 -5.73
C LEU A 159 -19.44 -19.70 -4.69
N VAL A 160 -18.39 -19.00 -5.11
CA VAL A 160 -17.63 -18.05 -4.29
C VAL A 160 -17.80 -16.66 -4.90
N GLY A 161 -18.35 -15.73 -4.14
CA GLY A 161 -18.45 -14.33 -4.49
C GLY A 161 -17.20 -13.57 -4.06
N ILE A 162 -16.69 -12.73 -4.93
CA ILE A 162 -15.54 -11.87 -4.64
C ILE A 162 -15.97 -10.44 -4.91
N ILE A 163 -15.96 -9.58 -3.88
CA ILE A 163 -16.38 -8.18 -3.93
C ILE A 163 -15.14 -7.31 -3.85
N GLY A 164 -15.00 -6.33 -4.77
CA GLY A 164 -13.90 -5.35 -4.71
C GLY A 164 -14.29 -4.08 -3.94
N TYR A 165 -13.31 -3.37 -3.36
CA TYR A 165 -13.49 -2.04 -2.76
C TYR A 165 -12.18 -1.24 -2.83
N VAL A 166 -12.30 0.10 -2.85
CA VAL A 166 -11.17 1.03 -2.87
C VAL A 166 -11.47 2.21 -1.94
N THR A 167 -10.44 2.79 -1.32
CA THR A 167 -10.62 3.93 -0.40
C THR A 167 -11.27 5.13 -1.09
N PRO A 168 -12.27 5.77 -0.48
CA PRO A 168 -12.81 7.05 -0.96
C PRO A 168 -11.77 8.18 -0.96
N ASP A 169 -10.72 8.07 -0.13
CA ASP A 169 -9.62 9.02 -0.06
C ASP A 169 -8.84 9.12 -1.37
N THR A 170 -9.04 8.18 -2.30
CA THR A 170 -8.51 8.25 -3.68
C THR A 170 -8.75 9.62 -4.34
N LEU A 171 -9.85 10.31 -4.00
CA LEU A 171 -10.12 11.67 -4.49
C LEU A 171 -9.07 12.68 -4.03
N THR A 172 -8.52 12.50 -2.84
CA THR A 172 -7.58 13.42 -2.21
C THR A 172 -6.12 12.95 -2.29
N ILE A 173 -5.85 11.64 -2.26
CA ILE A 173 -4.49 11.09 -2.25
C ILE A 173 -4.00 10.62 -3.63
N SER A 174 -4.84 10.73 -4.69
CA SER A 174 -4.48 10.39 -6.07
C SER A 174 -5.09 11.41 -7.05
N ASN A 175 -5.12 11.09 -8.34
CA ASN A 175 -5.62 11.98 -9.39
C ASN A 175 -6.67 11.30 -10.29
N PRO A 176 -7.81 10.84 -9.76
CA PRO A 176 -8.82 10.13 -10.57
C PRO A 176 -9.48 11.01 -11.64
N GLY A 177 -9.42 12.34 -11.48
CA GLY A 177 -10.09 13.28 -12.37
C GLY A 177 -11.61 13.32 -12.18
N PRO A 178 -12.29 14.21 -12.92
CA PRO A 178 -13.74 14.37 -12.83
C PRO A 178 -14.49 13.15 -13.39
N GLY A 179 -15.73 12.96 -12.92
CA GLY A 179 -16.60 11.87 -13.39
C GLY A 179 -16.41 10.55 -12.65
N ASN A 180 -15.60 10.54 -11.60
CA ASN A 180 -15.44 9.42 -10.69
C ASN A 180 -16.00 9.78 -9.31
N VAL A 181 -16.78 8.88 -8.73
CA VAL A 181 -17.35 9.01 -7.40
C VAL A 181 -17.01 7.73 -6.63
N PHE A 182 -16.40 7.89 -5.47
CA PHE A 182 -16.12 6.81 -4.54
C PHE A 182 -17.13 6.92 -3.40
N LEU A 183 -17.95 5.88 -3.26
CA LEU A 183 -18.99 5.78 -2.25
C LEU A 183 -18.42 5.20 -0.95
N ASP A 184 -19.23 5.20 0.10
CA ASP A 184 -18.88 4.53 1.36
C ASP A 184 -18.57 3.05 1.12
N VAL A 185 -17.45 2.60 1.69
CA VAL A 185 -16.93 1.25 1.50
C VAL A 185 -17.84 0.21 2.16
N VAL A 186 -18.20 0.44 3.43
CA VAL A 186 -18.98 -0.53 4.23
C VAL A 186 -20.37 -0.70 3.64
N GLU A 187 -21.06 0.39 3.34
CA GLU A 187 -22.39 0.37 2.74
C GLU A 187 -22.40 -0.34 1.38
N SER A 188 -21.39 -0.05 0.55
CA SER A 188 -21.31 -0.61 -0.81
C SER A 188 -20.99 -2.09 -0.81
N VAL A 189 -20.09 -2.55 0.06
CA VAL A 189 -19.74 -3.98 0.21
C VAL A 189 -20.89 -4.75 0.82
N ASP A 190 -21.55 -4.22 1.84
CA ASP A 190 -22.70 -4.84 2.49
C ASP A 190 -23.89 -5.02 1.51
N GLN A 191 -24.19 -3.97 0.72
CA GLN A 191 -25.23 -4.08 -0.30
C GLN A 191 -24.90 -5.17 -1.34
N GLU A 192 -23.62 -5.25 -1.78
CA GLU A 192 -23.22 -6.25 -2.76
C GLU A 192 -23.17 -7.66 -2.17
N ALA A 193 -22.77 -7.82 -0.89
CA ALA A 193 -22.81 -9.09 -0.19
C ALA A 193 -24.24 -9.63 -0.10
N ARG A 194 -25.22 -8.79 0.27
CA ARG A 194 -26.65 -9.14 0.25
C ARG A 194 -27.14 -9.53 -1.14
N ASN A 195 -26.71 -8.81 -2.19
CA ASN A 195 -27.07 -9.16 -3.56
C ASN A 195 -26.56 -10.56 -3.93
N LEU A 196 -25.31 -10.88 -3.63
CA LEU A 196 -24.73 -12.20 -3.87
C LEU A 196 -25.44 -13.31 -3.08
N LYS A 197 -25.73 -13.06 -1.80
CA LYS A 197 -26.49 -13.99 -0.95
C LYS A 197 -27.87 -14.28 -1.53
N SER A 198 -28.56 -13.25 -2.06
CA SER A 198 -29.90 -13.37 -2.64
C SER A 198 -29.97 -14.29 -3.85
N ILE A 199 -28.86 -14.46 -4.57
CA ILE A 199 -28.73 -15.36 -5.73
C ILE A 199 -28.07 -16.71 -5.38
N GLY A 200 -27.93 -17.02 -4.08
CA GLY A 200 -27.47 -18.32 -3.59
C GLY A 200 -25.95 -18.48 -3.48
N VAL A 201 -25.20 -17.38 -3.47
CA VAL A 201 -23.77 -17.41 -3.15
C VAL A 201 -23.61 -17.38 -1.64
N ASN A 202 -23.00 -18.40 -1.06
CA ASN A 202 -22.86 -18.54 0.39
C ASN A 202 -21.43 -18.32 0.92
N ILE A 203 -20.44 -18.30 0.05
CA ILE A 203 -19.05 -17.97 0.41
C ILE A 203 -18.73 -16.61 -0.24
N ILE A 204 -18.48 -15.58 0.57
CA ILE A 204 -18.30 -14.21 0.12
C ILE A 204 -16.99 -13.63 0.67
N ILE A 205 -16.09 -13.25 -0.23
CA ILE A 205 -14.78 -12.69 0.08
C ILE A 205 -14.75 -11.24 -0.38
N ALA A 206 -14.40 -10.32 0.52
CA ALA A 206 -14.05 -8.96 0.14
C ALA A 206 -12.55 -8.87 -0.17
N VAL A 207 -12.18 -8.23 -1.27
CA VAL A 207 -10.79 -7.94 -1.63
C VAL A 207 -10.67 -6.46 -1.96
N GLY A 208 -9.74 -5.74 -1.33
CA GLY A 208 -9.71 -4.31 -1.61
C GLY A 208 -8.59 -3.52 -0.97
N HIS A 209 -8.79 -2.19 -1.01
CA HIS A 209 -7.73 -1.23 -0.82
C HIS A 209 -8.22 -0.01 -0.05
N ALA A 210 -8.42 -0.16 1.26
CA ALA A 210 -8.90 0.92 2.12
C ALA A 210 -8.17 1.00 3.48
N GLY A 211 -7.15 0.17 3.69
CA GLY A 211 -6.36 0.12 4.91
C GLY A 211 -6.90 -0.83 5.97
N TYR A 212 -6.00 -1.30 6.81
CA TYR A 212 -6.26 -2.36 7.79
C TYR A 212 -7.38 -2.04 8.78
N SER A 213 -7.53 -0.78 9.17
CA SER A 213 -8.64 -0.34 10.05
C SER A 213 -10.01 -0.51 9.40
N VAL A 214 -10.13 -0.15 8.11
CA VAL A 214 -11.36 -0.31 7.32
C VAL A 214 -11.62 -1.79 7.01
N ASP A 215 -10.57 -2.58 6.74
CA ASP A 215 -10.68 -4.04 6.56
C ASP A 215 -11.30 -4.71 7.78
N GLN A 216 -10.87 -4.30 9.00
CA GLN A 216 -11.44 -4.79 10.26
C GLN A 216 -12.87 -4.27 10.48
N GLN A 217 -13.19 -3.05 10.05
CA GLN A 217 -14.54 -2.52 10.11
C GLN A 217 -15.49 -3.32 9.20
N LEU A 218 -15.09 -3.60 7.95
CA LEU A 218 -15.83 -4.47 7.04
C LEU A 218 -16.11 -5.83 7.65
N ALA A 219 -15.07 -6.46 8.21
CA ALA A 219 -15.21 -7.78 8.86
C ALA A 219 -16.18 -7.75 10.06
N ARG A 220 -16.29 -6.61 10.76
CA ARG A 220 -17.17 -6.45 11.93
C ARG A 220 -18.60 -6.16 11.53
N GLU A 221 -18.82 -5.29 10.52
CA GLU A 221 -20.13 -4.70 10.23
C GLU A 221 -20.88 -5.38 9.08
N VAL A 222 -20.18 -6.00 8.12
CA VAL A 222 -20.82 -6.70 7.00
C VAL A 222 -21.07 -8.16 7.35
N GLU A 223 -22.31 -8.48 7.66
CA GLU A 223 -22.72 -9.76 8.25
C GLU A 223 -22.41 -10.97 7.35
N ASP A 224 -22.56 -10.82 6.04
CA ASP A 224 -22.43 -11.92 5.06
C ASP A 224 -20.99 -12.19 4.57
N LEU A 225 -19.97 -11.50 5.12
CA LEU A 225 -18.57 -11.74 4.74
C LEU A 225 -17.96 -12.95 5.47
N ASP A 226 -17.15 -13.72 4.75
CA ASP A 226 -16.39 -14.86 5.26
C ASP A 226 -14.90 -14.56 5.41
N LEU A 227 -14.35 -13.61 4.62
CA LEU A 227 -12.94 -13.24 4.61
C LEU A 227 -12.80 -11.83 4.06
N VAL A 228 -11.87 -11.07 4.61
CA VAL A 228 -11.41 -9.78 4.05
C VAL A 228 -9.92 -9.89 3.69
N VAL A 229 -9.59 -9.59 2.44
CA VAL A 229 -8.24 -9.48 1.90
C VAL A 229 -7.97 -8.01 1.61
N GLY A 230 -7.15 -7.37 2.43
CA GLY A 230 -6.92 -5.92 2.38
C GLY A 230 -5.63 -5.50 1.67
N GLY A 231 -5.43 -4.19 1.63
CA GLY A 231 -4.27 -3.48 1.08
C GLY A 231 -4.20 -2.05 1.60
N HIS A 232 -3.47 -1.17 0.91
CA HIS A 232 -3.32 0.27 1.14
C HIS A 232 -2.36 0.65 2.28
N SER A 233 -2.53 0.10 3.46
CA SER A 233 -1.72 0.42 4.64
C SER A 233 -0.40 -0.35 4.71
N HIS A 234 -0.07 -1.16 3.70
CA HIS A 234 1.14 -2.01 3.67
C HIS A 234 1.31 -2.83 4.95
N THR A 235 0.22 -3.25 5.57
CA THR A 235 0.25 -3.88 6.90
C THR A 235 0.90 -5.26 6.84
N PHE A 236 1.96 -5.44 7.62
CA PHE A 236 2.56 -6.74 7.82
C PHE A 236 1.86 -7.46 9.00
N LEU A 237 1.03 -8.43 8.68
CA LEU A 237 0.39 -9.30 9.65
C LEU A 237 1.19 -10.61 9.77
N TYR A 238 1.48 -11.05 10.99
CA TYR A 238 2.21 -12.30 11.20
C TYR A 238 1.94 -12.91 12.57
N THR A 239 1.74 -14.22 12.62
CA THR A 239 1.57 -14.96 13.88
C THR A 239 2.86 -15.71 14.20
N GLY A 240 3.47 -15.40 15.35
CA GLY A 240 4.76 -15.93 15.78
C GLY A 240 5.94 -15.02 15.47
N ALA A 241 7.14 -15.58 15.35
CA ALA A 241 8.36 -14.80 15.03
C ALA A 241 8.42 -14.49 13.53
N PRO A 242 8.47 -13.20 13.11
CA PRO A 242 8.60 -12.81 11.72
C PRO A 242 9.83 -13.43 11.04
N PRO A 243 9.74 -13.79 9.75
CA PRO A 243 10.87 -14.40 9.02
C PRO A 243 11.88 -13.38 8.48
N SER A 244 11.61 -12.09 8.58
CA SER A 244 12.47 -10.98 8.15
C SER A 244 12.42 -9.86 9.19
N VAL A 245 12.76 -8.63 8.80
CA VAL A 245 12.95 -7.48 9.69
C VAL A 245 11.67 -6.74 10.06
N GLU A 246 10.58 -6.99 9.35
CA GLU A 246 9.31 -6.30 9.58
C GLU A 246 8.72 -6.63 10.95
N ALA A 247 8.26 -5.59 11.66
CA ALA A 247 7.46 -5.76 12.86
C ALA A 247 6.00 -6.07 12.49
N ALA A 248 5.45 -7.15 13.05
CA ALA A 248 4.04 -7.48 12.83
C ALA A 248 3.14 -6.46 13.54
N GLN A 249 2.18 -5.91 12.82
CA GLN A 249 1.17 -4.98 13.35
C GLN A 249 -0.07 -5.71 13.89
N GLY A 250 -0.17 -7.01 13.65
CA GLY A 250 -1.23 -7.88 14.13
C GLY A 250 -0.98 -9.34 13.77
N GLU A 251 -1.87 -10.21 14.21
CA GLU A 251 -1.82 -11.64 13.87
C GLU A 251 -2.27 -11.87 12.41
N TYR A 252 -1.76 -12.92 11.79
CA TYR A 252 -2.20 -13.38 10.48
C TYR A 252 -2.84 -14.78 10.58
N PRO A 253 -4.16 -14.91 10.29
CA PRO A 253 -5.16 -13.86 10.09
C PRO A 253 -5.50 -13.11 11.40
N THR A 254 -5.91 -11.84 11.26
CA THR A 254 -6.58 -11.14 12.34
C THR A 254 -8.04 -11.56 12.40
N TYR A 255 -8.49 -12.08 13.52
CA TYR A 255 -9.87 -12.57 13.68
C TYR A 255 -10.76 -11.47 14.28
N VAL A 256 -11.73 -11.00 13.51
CA VAL A 256 -12.72 -10.00 13.93
C VAL A 256 -14.04 -10.66 14.26
N ARG A 257 -14.59 -10.37 15.45
CA ARG A 257 -15.89 -10.91 15.90
C ARG A 257 -17.01 -9.93 15.61
N GLN A 258 -18.02 -10.40 14.90
CA GLN A 258 -19.28 -9.69 14.65
C GLN A 258 -20.21 -9.73 15.87
N GLU A 259 -21.22 -8.87 15.90
CA GLU A 259 -22.25 -8.89 16.95
C GLU A 259 -23.05 -10.21 16.98
N SER A 260 -23.24 -10.85 15.83
CA SER A 260 -23.83 -12.19 15.70
C SER A 260 -23.02 -13.29 16.40
N GLY A 261 -21.77 -13.01 16.78
CA GLY A 261 -20.81 -13.97 17.32
C GLY A 261 -19.98 -14.67 16.24
N ARG A 262 -20.29 -14.49 14.96
CA ARG A 262 -19.50 -14.98 13.82
C ARG A 262 -18.11 -14.34 13.85
N VAL A 263 -17.11 -15.02 13.32
CA VAL A 263 -15.73 -14.53 13.27
C VAL A 263 -15.28 -14.49 11.82
N VAL A 264 -14.79 -13.33 11.39
CA VAL A 264 -14.33 -13.09 10.04
C VAL A 264 -12.82 -12.82 10.08
N PRO A 265 -11.99 -13.60 9.37
CA PRO A 265 -10.56 -13.33 9.25
C PRO A 265 -10.29 -12.13 8.33
N VAL A 266 -9.28 -11.36 8.69
CA VAL A 266 -8.72 -10.24 7.90
C VAL A 266 -7.26 -10.53 7.63
N VAL A 267 -6.81 -10.36 6.39
CA VAL A 267 -5.42 -10.61 5.96
C VAL A 267 -4.88 -9.50 5.08
N GLN A 268 -3.60 -9.17 5.25
CA GLN A 268 -2.77 -8.40 4.34
C GLN A 268 -1.38 -9.06 4.22
N ALA A 269 -0.69 -8.89 3.10
CA ALA A 269 0.60 -9.52 2.80
C ALA A 269 1.74 -8.51 2.65
N TYR A 270 1.76 -7.44 3.47
CA TYR A 270 2.75 -6.37 3.38
C TYR A 270 2.68 -5.66 2.01
N CYS A 271 3.83 -5.54 1.28
CA CYS A 271 3.87 -4.85 0.00
C CYS A 271 5.02 -5.36 -0.90
N TYR A 272 5.11 -4.81 -2.11
CA TYR A 272 6.24 -4.92 -3.06
C TYR A 272 6.62 -6.35 -3.43
N THR A 273 5.66 -7.24 -3.45
CA THR A 273 5.84 -8.68 -3.74
C THR A 273 6.76 -9.43 -2.76
N LYS A 274 7.24 -8.81 -1.68
CA LYS A 274 8.15 -9.44 -0.72
C LYS A 274 7.53 -10.68 -0.08
N TYR A 275 6.23 -10.64 0.18
CA TYR A 275 5.44 -11.75 0.70
C TYR A 275 4.28 -12.10 -0.23
N ILE A 276 3.80 -13.34 -0.11
CA ILE A 276 2.53 -13.80 -0.64
C ILE A 276 1.70 -14.41 0.50
N GLY A 277 0.48 -13.96 0.69
CA GLY A 277 -0.45 -14.58 1.62
C GLY A 277 -0.90 -15.96 1.10
N HIS A 278 -0.92 -16.96 1.99
CA HIS A 278 -1.36 -18.31 1.67
C HIS A 278 -2.29 -18.81 2.77
N LEU A 279 -3.56 -19.06 2.39
CA LEU A 279 -4.58 -19.58 3.26
C LEU A 279 -5.13 -20.91 2.72
N GLN A 280 -5.37 -21.83 3.63
CA GLN A 280 -6.22 -22.99 3.39
C GLN A 280 -7.41 -22.91 4.33
N LEU A 281 -8.59 -22.68 3.77
CA LEU A 281 -9.84 -22.44 4.47
C LEU A 281 -10.74 -23.66 4.30
N GLN A 282 -11.49 -23.99 5.32
CA GLN A 282 -12.49 -25.05 5.29
C GLN A 282 -13.86 -24.46 5.58
N PHE A 283 -14.82 -24.75 4.71
CA PHE A 283 -16.21 -24.36 4.85
C PHE A 283 -17.09 -25.58 5.03
N ASP A 284 -18.12 -25.44 5.81
CA ASP A 284 -19.14 -26.47 6.00
C ASP A 284 -20.09 -26.58 4.79
N SER A 285 -21.11 -27.41 4.91
CA SER A 285 -22.12 -27.59 3.85
C SER A 285 -23.02 -26.37 3.63
N ALA A 286 -23.14 -25.48 4.60
CA ALA A 286 -23.90 -24.24 4.51
C ALA A 286 -23.07 -23.10 3.88
N GLY A 287 -21.75 -23.27 3.79
CA GLY A 287 -20.80 -22.25 3.34
C GLY A 287 -20.24 -21.40 4.48
N GLU A 288 -20.44 -21.84 5.73
CA GLU A 288 -19.88 -21.16 6.89
C GLU A 288 -18.42 -21.59 7.10
N LEU A 289 -17.53 -20.62 7.38
CA LEU A 289 -16.13 -20.88 7.65
C LEU A 289 -15.96 -21.66 8.96
N GLU A 290 -15.37 -22.84 8.89
CA GLU A 290 -14.99 -23.60 10.07
C GLU A 290 -13.73 -22.98 10.69
N LEU A 291 -13.91 -22.31 11.85
CA LEU A 291 -12.79 -21.73 12.58
C LEU A 291 -12.13 -22.75 13.50
N PRO A 292 -10.83 -22.55 13.81
CA PRO A 292 -10.13 -23.44 14.72
C PRO A 292 -10.71 -23.32 16.13
N VAL A 293 -11.43 -24.35 16.56
CA VAL A 293 -11.71 -24.59 17.97
C VAL A 293 -10.56 -25.44 18.50
N ALA A 294 -9.70 -24.88 19.36
CA ALA A 294 -8.61 -25.59 20.04
C ALA A 294 -7.67 -26.40 19.11
N GLY A 295 -7.23 -25.81 17.98
CA GLY A 295 -6.19 -26.42 17.13
C GLY A 295 -6.68 -27.23 15.94
N VAL A 296 -7.98 -27.19 15.63
CA VAL A 296 -8.54 -27.86 14.45
C VAL A 296 -9.34 -26.85 13.63
N GLY A 297 -8.94 -26.61 12.35
CA GLY A 297 -9.83 -25.87 11.45
C GLY A 297 -9.24 -24.86 10.46
N VAL A 298 -8.22 -24.06 10.76
CA VAL A 298 -7.45 -23.38 9.70
C VAL A 298 -6.26 -24.27 9.38
N LEU A 299 -6.32 -24.92 8.25
CA LEU A 299 -5.32 -25.90 7.86
C LEU A 299 -3.92 -25.27 7.70
N SER A 300 -3.82 -24.06 7.21
CA SER A 300 -2.65 -23.17 7.34
C SER A 300 -3.02 -21.74 6.90
N ALA A 301 -2.53 -20.73 7.61
CA ALA A 301 -2.62 -19.35 7.18
C ALA A 301 -1.32 -18.64 7.55
N ARG A 302 -0.60 -18.13 6.56
CA ARG A 302 0.62 -17.35 6.79
C ARG A 302 0.99 -16.53 5.57
N PRO A 303 1.59 -15.36 5.73
CA PRO A 303 2.35 -14.74 4.67
C PRO A 303 3.67 -15.53 4.49
N VAL A 304 4.02 -15.83 3.27
CA VAL A 304 5.22 -16.58 2.89
C VAL A 304 6.24 -15.61 2.34
N LEU A 305 7.40 -15.52 2.97
CA LEU A 305 8.53 -14.73 2.46
C LEU A 305 9.05 -15.37 1.16
N LEU A 306 9.08 -14.59 0.09
CA LEU A 306 9.59 -15.05 -1.20
C LEU A 306 11.12 -14.84 -1.26
N ASP A 307 11.85 -15.66 -0.55
CA ASP A 307 13.32 -15.67 -0.50
C ASP A 307 13.96 -16.56 -1.58
N GLN A 308 15.27 -16.76 -1.48
CA GLN A 308 16.04 -17.58 -2.42
C GLN A 308 15.64 -19.06 -2.48
N THR A 309 14.88 -19.57 -1.50
CA THR A 309 14.38 -20.96 -1.52
C THR A 309 13.28 -21.16 -2.56
N VAL A 310 12.62 -20.05 -2.95
CA VAL A 310 11.68 -20.02 -4.06
C VAL A 310 12.45 -19.71 -5.35
N GLY A 311 12.56 -20.68 -6.23
CA GLY A 311 13.28 -20.49 -7.50
C GLY A 311 12.62 -19.45 -8.41
N LYS A 312 13.39 -18.88 -9.32
CA LYS A 312 12.90 -17.91 -10.32
C LYS A 312 12.36 -18.62 -11.57
N GLU A 313 11.24 -18.15 -12.08
CA GLU A 313 10.64 -18.65 -13.31
C GLU A 313 11.38 -18.11 -14.54
N GLN A 314 12.12 -18.95 -15.24
CA GLN A 314 12.96 -18.53 -16.37
C GLN A 314 12.20 -17.83 -17.51
N ALA A 315 10.94 -18.19 -17.74
CA ALA A 315 10.13 -17.54 -18.76
C ALA A 315 9.79 -16.08 -18.37
N VAL A 316 9.60 -15.82 -17.06
CA VAL A 316 9.39 -14.49 -16.51
C VAL A 316 10.68 -13.69 -16.52
N GLU A 317 11.82 -14.29 -16.13
CA GLU A 317 13.14 -13.65 -16.19
C GLU A 317 13.47 -13.13 -17.61
N ARG A 318 13.16 -13.92 -18.65
CA ARG A 318 13.35 -13.47 -20.05
C ARG A 318 12.46 -12.27 -20.44
N ARG A 319 11.27 -12.14 -19.82
CA ARG A 319 10.39 -10.97 -20.05
C ARG A 319 10.92 -9.76 -19.31
N LEU A 320 11.30 -9.90 -18.03
CA LEU A 320 11.94 -8.86 -17.23
C LEU A 320 13.18 -8.29 -17.95
N TYR A 321 14.05 -9.18 -18.45
CA TYR A 321 15.28 -8.77 -19.14
C TYR A 321 15.05 -7.80 -20.29
N LYS A 322 13.97 -7.94 -21.05
CA LYS A 322 13.67 -7.01 -22.17
C LYS A 322 13.43 -5.58 -21.69
N TYR A 323 12.69 -5.42 -20.59
CA TYR A 323 12.46 -4.12 -19.99
C TYR A 323 13.73 -3.56 -19.34
N GLN A 324 14.47 -4.40 -18.63
CA GLN A 324 15.72 -4.03 -17.96
C GLN A 324 16.75 -3.41 -18.92
N GLN A 325 16.79 -3.86 -20.18
CA GLN A 325 17.69 -3.26 -21.19
C GLN A 325 17.36 -1.77 -21.45
N VAL A 326 16.08 -1.40 -21.42
CA VAL A 326 15.65 -0.01 -21.61
C VAL A 326 15.96 0.83 -20.36
N LEU A 327 15.95 0.21 -19.17
CA LEU A 327 16.22 0.89 -17.91
C LEU A 327 17.71 1.10 -17.62
N GLN A 328 18.63 0.47 -18.38
CA GLN A 328 20.07 0.56 -18.14
C GLN A 328 20.64 1.99 -18.02
N PRO A 329 20.21 2.98 -18.82
CA PRO A 329 20.73 4.36 -18.67
C PRO A 329 20.48 4.97 -17.29
N TYR A 330 19.42 4.57 -16.61
CA TYR A 330 19.07 5.09 -15.28
C TYR A 330 19.81 4.37 -14.13
N ARG A 331 20.48 3.25 -14.42
CA ARG A 331 21.27 2.47 -13.43
C ARG A 331 22.69 2.99 -13.21
N GLN A 332 22.98 4.17 -13.72
CA GLN A 332 24.26 4.82 -13.48
C GLN A 332 24.33 5.36 -12.05
N THR A 333 25.47 5.15 -11.39
CA THR A 333 25.74 5.67 -10.05
C THR A 333 25.77 7.20 -10.09
N VAL A 334 24.98 7.82 -9.22
CA VAL A 334 24.92 9.28 -9.02
C VAL A 334 25.60 9.73 -7.74
N GLY A 335 25.90 8.80 -6.83
CA GLY A 335 26.62 9.04 -5.58
C GLY A 335 26.69 7.80 -4.73
N THR A 336 27.08 7.95 -3.46
CA THR A 336 27.16 6.84 -2.49
C THR A 336 26.57 7.28 -1.15
N SER A 337 26.00 6.32 -0.39
CA SER A 337 25.58 6.53 0.99
C SER A 337 26.43 5.71 1.96
N LEU A 338 26.82 6.31 3.07
CA LEU A 338 27.57 5.65 4.15
C LEU A 338 26.66 5.02 5.20
N THR A 339 25.38 5.38 5.20
CA THR A 339 24.35 4.87 6.12
C THR A 339 23.12 4.42 5.35
N PRO A 340 22.37 3.43 5.82
CA PRO A 340 21.07 3.13 5.23
C PRO A 340 20.12 4.31 5.46
N LEU A 341 19.49 4.80 4.41
CA LEU A 341 18.51 5.88 4.46
C LEU A 341 17.12 5.26 4.34
N LEU A 342 16.59 4.84 5.47
CA LEU A 342 15.35 4.10 5.54
C LEU A 342 14.16 5.06 5.56
N LYS A 343 13.11 4.73 4.78
CA LYS A 343 11.77 5.28 4.94
C LYS A 343 11.17 4.68 6.21
N VAL A 344 10.75 5.52 7.12
CA VAL A 344 10.02 5.15 8.33
C VAL A 344 8.88 6.14 8.49
N ASP A 345 7.64 5.64 8.51
CA ASP A 345 6.46 6.49 8.54
C ASP A 345 6.23 7.11 9.93
N ASN A 346 5.60 8.27 9.95
CA ASN A 346 5.09 8.99 11.14
C ASN A 346 6.16 9.38 12.17
N GLN A 347 7.40 9.52 11.74
CA GLN A 347 8.52 10.03 12.56
C GLN A 347 9.62 10.61 11.68
N GLU A 348 10.51 11.41 12.26
CA GLU A 348 11.72 11.87 11.57
C GLU A 348 12.53 10.68 11.06
N ASN A 349 12.91 10.70 9.78
CA ASN A 349 13.74 9.64 9.20
C ASN A 349 14.86 10.20 8.31
N LEU A 350 15.92 9.40 8.13
CA LEU A 350 17.13 9.83 7.42
C LEU A 350 16.90 10.11 5.94
N LEU A 351 16.00 9.35 5.30
CA LEU A 351 15.65 9.57 3.90
C LEU A 351 14.88 10.88 3.72
N GLY A 352 13.88 11.13 4.59
CA GLY A 352 13.10 12.36 4.59
C GLY A 352 13.97 13.58 4.84
N ASN A 353 14.93 13.49 5.78
CA ASN A 353 15.91 14.55 6.01
C ASN A 353 16.74 14.83 4.75
N LEU A 354 17.26 13.80 4.07
CA LEU A 354 18.02 13.96 2.83
C LEU A 354 17.20 14.65 1.73
N VAL A 355 15.96 14.21 1.52
CA VAL A 355 15.10 14.77 0.47
C VAL A 355 14.72 16.21 0.80
N ALA A 356 14.31 16.51 2.02
CA ALA A 356 13.99 17.88 2.44
C ALA A 356 15.21 18.82 2.37
N ASP A 357 16.42 18.33 2.70
CA ASP A 357 17.66 19.09 2.54
C ASP A 357 17.96 19.39 1.08
N SER A 358 17.72 18.43 0.18
CA SER A 358 17.88 18.63 -1.26
C SER A 358 16.94 19.69 -1.82
N MET A 359 15.67 19.68 -1.35
CA MET A 359 14.66 20.66 -1.75
C MET A 359 15.02 22.07 -1.23
N LEU A 360 15.48 22.16 0.01
CA LEU A 360 15.95 23.44 0.58
C LEU A 360 17.14 24.01 -0.21
N ALA A 361 18.07 23.14 -0.59
CA ALA A 361 19.25 23.54 -1.35
C ALA A 361 18.96 23.95 -2.81
N ALA A 362 17.80 23.62 -3.34
CA ALA A 362 17.39 23.99 -4.70
C ALA A 362 17.11 25.50 -4.87
N TRP A 363 16.91 26.23 -3.76
CA TRP A 363 16.54 27.64 -3.76
C TRP A 363 17.39 28.44 -2.77
N GLU A 364 18.08 29.48 -3.23
CA GLU A 364 18.99 30.29 -2.40
C GLU A 364 18.27 31.13 -1.33
N ASP A 365 17.01 31.49 -1.56
CA ASP A 365 16.23 32.43 -0.75
C ASP A 365 15.04 31.76 -0.01
N VAL A 366 15.07 30.43 0.10
CA VAL A 366 14.08 29.64 0.84
C VAL A 366 14.62 29.28 2.22
N GLN A 367 13.77 29.37 3.24
CA GLN A 367 14.14 29.06 4.63
C GLN A 367 13.70 27.68 5.09
N ILE A 368 12.66 27.13 4.48
CA ILE A 368 11.94 25.94 4.92
C ILE A 368 11.69 25.03 3.73
N ALA A 369 11.89 23.74 3.90
CA ALA A 369 11.45 22.74 2.93
C ALA A 369 10.74 21.60 3.63
N PHE A 370 9.69 21.03 3.00
CA PHE A 370 9.10 19.78 3.44
C PHE A 370 8.46 18.99 2.32
N ILE A 371 8.42 17.68 2.53
CA ILE A 371 7.80 16.69 1.67
C ILE A 371 6.92 15.76 2.52
N ASN A 372 5.80 15.32 1.99
CA ASN A 372 4.95 14.34 2.65
C ASN A 372 5.58 12.92 2.59
N ASP A 373 5.41 12.14 3.65
CA ASP A 373 5.90 10.75 3.74
C ASP A 373 5.36 9.87 2.60
N GLY A 374 4.11 10.09 2.19
CA GLY A 374 3.50 9.39 1.05
C GLY A 374 4.23 9.65 -0.27
N GLY A 375 4.97 10.76 -0.39
CA GLY A 375 5.82 11.08 -1.53
C GLY A 375 7.12 10.26 -1.59
N LEU A 376 7.53 9.65 -0.49
CA LEU A 376 8.73 8.80 -0.38
C LEU A 376 8.33 7.33 -0.53
N ARG A 377 8.79 6.65 -1.58
CA ARG A 377 8.26 5.32 -1.95
C ARG A 377 9.24 4.16 -1.77
N SER A 378 10.51 4.40 -1.52
CA SER A 378 11.55 3.38 -1.37
C SER A 378 12.63 3.85 -0.43
N SER A 379 13.36 2.92 0.20
CA SER A 379 14.56 3.20 1.00
C SER A 379 15.82 3.19 0.13
N LEU A 380 16.86 3.88 0.56
CA LEU A 380 18.20 3.83 -0.06
C LEU A 380 19.15 3.03 0.83
N GLU A 381 19.75 2.00 0.25
CA GLU A 381 20.71 1.15 0.93
C GLU A 381 22.11 1.78 0.97
N VAL A 382 22.97 1.31 1.89
CA VAL A 382 24.39 1.66 1.94
C VAL A 382 25.08 1.33 0.62
N GLY A 383 26.07 2.14 0.24
CA GLY A 383 26.87 1.98 -0.99
C GLY A 383 26.35 2.85 -2.14
N ASP A 384 26.53 2.40 -3.37
CA ASP A 384 26.20 3.19 -4.56
C ASP A 384 24.70 3.51 -4.62
N ILE A 385 24.41 4.78 -4.96
CA ILE A 385 23.06 5.26 -5.27
C ILE A 385 23.01 5.48 -6.78
N THR A 386 22.03 4.89 -7.43
CA THR A 386 21.78 5.02 -8.86
C THR A 386 20.63 5.99 -9.15
N GLY A 387 20.49 6.42 -10.40
CA GLY A 387 19.32 7.21 -10.82
C GLY A 387 18.00 6.41 -10.68
N GLU A 388 18.06 5.07 -10.83
CA GLU A 388 16.94 4.17 -10.58
C GLU A 388 16.51 4.19 -9.10
N ASP A 389 17.47 4.20 -8.17
CA ASP A 389 17.19 4.31 -6.75
C ASP A 389 16.47 5.62 -6.42
N VAL A 390 16.98 6.74 -6.97
CA VAL A 390 16.36 8.07 -6.75
C VAL A 390 14.95 8.14 -7.32
N LEU A 391 14.72 7.61 -8.53
CA LEU A 391 13.39 7.56 -9.13
C LEU A 391 12.44 6.59 -8.39
N SER A 392 12.99 5.57 -7.73
CA SER A 392 12.18 4.69 -6.87
C SER A 392 11.80 5.36 -5.55
N VAL A 393 12.62 6.30 -5.06
CA VAL A 393 12.27 7.14 -3.90
C VAL A 393 11.20 8.16 -4.28
N LEU A 394 11.33 8.85 -5.43
CA LEU A 394 10.48 9.94 -5.89
C LEU A 394 9.87 9.64 -7.28
N PRO A 395 8.91 8.70 -7.39
CA PRO A 395 8.44 8.23 -8.69
C PRO A 395 7.34 9.08 -9.32
N PHE A 396 6.80 10.10 -8.62
CA PHE A 396 5.60 10.83 -9.03
C PHE A 396 5.86 11.95 -10.03
N ASN A 397 7.12 12.29 -10.26
CA ASN A 397 7.53 13.39 -11.16
C ASN A 397 6.92 14.75 -10.76
N ASN A 398 6.87 15.00 -9.44
CA ASN A 398 6.51 16.30 -8.93
C ASN A 398 7.62 17.33 -9.25
N THR A 399 7.29 18.62 -9.15
CA THR A 399 8.31 19.68 -9.13
C THR A 399 8.54 20.17 -7.71
N VAL A 400 9.75 20.67 -7.41
CA VAL A 400 10.09 21.34 -6.15
C VAL A 400 9.77 22.82 -6.30
N ASP A 401 8.53 23.16 -6.01
CA ASP A 401 8.03 24.52 -6.17
C ASP A 401 8.40 25.40 -4.98
N LYS A 402 8.67 26.67 -5.26
CA LYS A 402 8.89 27.70 -4.24
C LYS A 402 7.58 28.44 -4.03
N ILE A 403 7.09 28.43 -2.79
CA ILE A 403 5.84 29.13 -2.41
C ILE A 403 6.07 30.09 -1.27
N LYS A 404 5.21 31.09 -1.16
CA LYS A 404 5.20 32.06 -0.05
C LYS A 404 3.92 31.90 0.75
N ILE A 405 4.05 31.78 2.07
CA ILE A 405 2.93 31.60 2.99
C ILE A 405 3.13 32.45 4.25
N ARG A 406 2.05 32.88 4.88
CA ARG A 406 2.10 33.60 6.16
C ARG A 406 2.36 32.61 7.31
N GLY A 407 3.06 33.04 8.36
CA GLY A 407 3.40 32.21 9.49
C GLY A 407 2.19 31.61 10.23
N SER A 408 1.13 32.38 10.42
CA SER A 408 -0.13 31.87 10.99
C SER A 408 -0.74 30.74 10.16
N ASP A 409 -0.67 30.85 8.84
CA ASP A 409 -1.21 29.83 7.92
C ASP A 409 -0.29 28.60 7.88
N LEU A 410 1.03 28.82 8.00
CA LEU A 410 1.97 27.73 8.12
C LEU A 410 1.78 26.92 9.41
N LEU A 411 1.56 27.58 10.56
CA LEU A 411 1.22 26.90 11.81
C LEU A 411 -0.06 26.07 11.69
N TYR A 412 -1.06 26.59 11.01
CA TYR A 412 -2.28 25.82 10.71
C TYR A 412 -2.01 24.58 9.86
N VAL A 413 -1.19 24.70 8.82
CA VAL A 413 -0.78 23.57 7.96
C VAL A 413 -0.02 22.50 8.77
N LEU A 414 0.89 22.93 9.65
CA LEU A 414 1.67 22.02 10.50
C LEU A 414 0.80 21.28 11.52
N GLU A 415 -0.21 21.93 12.08
CA GLU A 415 -1.18 21.28 12.97
C GLU A 415 -2.09 20.31 12.20
N TRP A 416 -2.59 20.73 11.02
CA TRP A 416 -3.40 19.87 10.14
C TRP A 416 -2.68 18.59 9.75
N ASN A 417 -1.40 18.68 9.43
CA ASN A 417 -0.53 17.57 9.06
C ASN A 417 -0.58 16.40 10.07
N VAL A 418 -0.62 16.71 11.36
CA VAL A 418 -0.58 15.70 12.44
C VAL A 418 -1.95 15.43 13.07
N ALA A 419 -3.03 15.99 12.50
CA ALA A 419 -4.37 15.94 13.11
C ALA A 419 -4.89 14.50 13.32
N GLY A 420 -4.48 13.52 12.49
CA GLY A 420 -4.89 12.13 12.59
C GLY A 420 -4.17 11.30 13.66
N LEU A 421 -3.03 11.75 14.21
CA LEU A 421 -2.28 10.98 15.20
C LEU A 421 -3.12 10.69 16.46
N CYS A 422 -2.88 9.57 17.12
CA CYS A 422 -3.51 9.19 18.39
C CYS A 422 -2.50 8.64 19.40
N PRO A 423 -2.81 8.71 20.72
CA PRO A 423 -1.92 8.25 21.77
C PRO A 423 -1.53 6.78 21.66
N GLU A 424 -2.40 5.97 21.13
CA GLU A 424 -2.19 4.54 20.90
C GLU A 424 -1.19 4.22 19.78
N GLN A 425 -0.77 5.24 19.01
CA GLN A 425 0.13 5.15 17.85
C GLN A 425 -0.36 4.16 16.75
N THR A 426 -1.68 3.95 16.70
CA THR A 426 -2.35 3.06 15.74
C THR A 426 -3.16 3.83 14.69
N CYS A 427 -3.24 5.14 14.84
CA CYS A 427 -3.93 6.04 13.91
C CYS A 427 -2.92 6.69 12.97
N GLU A 428 -3.34 6.86 11.73
CA GLU A 428 -2.52 7.55 10.73
C GLU A 428 -2.77 9.06 10.78
N PRO A 429 -1.73 9.89 10.58
CA PRO A 429 -1.91 11.33 10.39
C PRO A 429 -2.66 11.58 9.08
N VAL A 430 -3.16 12.81 8.90
CA VAL A 430 -3.75 13.22 7.61
C VAL A 430 -2.68 13.18 6.52
N GLU A 431 -1.53 13.73 6.83
CA GLU A 431 -0.28 13.64 6.08
C GLU A 431 0.85 13.71 7.11
N PHE A 432 2.03 13.19 6.81
CA PHE A 432 3.20 13.38 7.68
C PHE A 432 4.32 14.02 6.87
N TYR A 433 4.87 15.15 7.34
CA TYR A 433 5.92 15.87 6.62
C TYR A 433 7.30 15.61 7.18
N GLN A 434 8.23 15.25 6.31
CA GLN A 434 9.67 15.33 6.57
C GLN A 434 10.16 16.73 6.19
N MET A 435 11.07 17.32 6.96
CA MET A 435 11.35 18.75 6.83
C MET A 435 12.83 19.13 6.96
N SER A 436 13.15 20.29 6.41
CA SER A 436 14.43 20.99 6.59
C SER A 436 14.17 22.47 6.89
N GLY A 437 15.01 23.04 7.76
CA GLY A 437 14.86 24.45 8.17
C GLY A 437 13.80 24.69 9.25
N LEU A 438 13.08 23.65 9.67
CA LEU A 438 12.12 23.68 10.78
C LEU A 438 12.53 22.73 11.90
N ARG A 439 12.06 23.04 13.13
CA ARG A 439 11.96 22.11 14.26
C ARG A 439 10.58 22.19 14.86
N LEU A 440 9.98 21.04 15.14
CA LEU A 440 8.65 20.91 15.72
C LEU A 440 8.71 20.10 17.00
N ASP A 441 8.07 20.60 18.05
CA ASP A 441 7.74 19.84 19.25
C ASP A 441 6.23 19.64 19.30
N MET A 442 5.78 18.40 19.46
CA MET A 442 4.38 18.01 19.42
C MET A 442 4.02 17.13 20.61
N GLU A 443 2.80 17.31 21.12
CA GLU A 443 2.21 16.45 22.13
C GLU A 443 0.93 15.80 21.58
N VAL A 444 0.82 14.50 21.67
CA VAL A 444 -0.36 13.74 21.23
C VAL A 444 -1.08 13.20 22.45
N ARG A 445 -2.28 13.74 22.73
CA ARG A 445 -3.18 13.37 23.84
C ARG A 445 -4.57 13.09 23.30
N ARG A 446 -5.40 12.38 24.05
CA ARG A 446 -6.80 12.12 23.65
C ARG A 446 -7.68 13.36 23.55
N ASP A 447 -7.37 14.38 24.35
CA ASP A 447 -8.17 15.60 24.49
C ASP A 447 -7.62 16.82 23.75
N ASN A 448 -6.49 16.68 23.01
CA ASN A 448 -5.87 17.80 22.30
C ASN A 448 -5.90 17.68 20.76
N ALA A 449 -6.88 16.97 20.20
CA ALA A 449 -7.05 16.95 18.75
C ALA A 449 -7.19 18.38 18.18
N GLY A 450 -6.31 18.73 17.22
CA GLY A 450 -6.24 20.09 16.66
C GLY A 450 -5.43 21.09 17.51
N GLN A 451 -4.67 20.62 18.51
CA GLN A 451 -3.76 21.41 19.36
C GLN A 451 -2.55 20.56 19.75
N ARG A 452 -1.94 19.86 18.80
CA ARG A 452 -0.80 18.97 19.03
C ARG A 452 0.53 19.68 18.92
N LEU A 453 0.60 20.72 18.09
CA LEU A 453 1.81 21.51 17.91
C LEU A 453 2.06 22.39 19.14
N VAL A 454 3.12 22.08 19.89
CA VAL A 454 3.55 22.84 21.08
C VAL A 454 4.49 23.97 20.69
N ARG A 455 5.38 23.70 19.74
CA ARG A 455 6.39 24.64 19.28
C ARG A 455 6.77 24.41 17.82
N ALA A 456 6.98 25.49 17.09
CA ALA A 456 7.57 25.50 15.77
C ALA A 456 8.70 26.54 15.72
N GLU A 457 9.88 26.12 15.33
CA GLU A 457 11.06 26.99 15.21
C GLU A 457 11.60 26.97 13.79
N VAL A 458 12.03 28.13 13.28
CA VAL A 458 12.63 28.32 11.97
C VAL A 458 14.12 28.59 12.11
N ARG A 459 14.91 27.93 11.27
CA ARG A 459 16.35 28.13 11.19
C ARG A 459 16.67 29.51 10.65
N GLN A 460 17.48 30.26 11.42
CA GLN A 460 17.92 31.60 11.07
C GLN A 460 19.23 31.58 10.27
N PRO A 461 19.55 32.65 9.50
CA PRO A 461 20.89 32.85 8.95
C PRO A 461 21.94 32.76 10.06
N GLY A 462 22.85 31.80 9.98
CA GLY A 462 23.82 31.51 11.04
C GLY A 462 23.55 30.24 11.82
N GLY A 463 22.42 29.53 11.55
CA GLY A 463 22.16 28.19 12.02
C GLY A 463 21.40 28.06 13.35
N ALA A 464 21.17 29.18 14.07
CA ALA A 464 20.31 29.18 15.25
C ALA A 464 18.83 29.03 14.88
N TYR A 465 18.02 28.49 15.80
CA TYR A 465 16.56 28.38 15.63
C TYR A 465 15.87 29.44 16.48
N SER A 466 14.78 29.99 15.97
CA SER A 466 13.87 30.90 16.70
C SER A 466 12.43 30.54 16.40
N ASP A 467 11.52 30.90 17.32
CA ASP A 467 10.09 30.63 17.16
C ASP A 467 9.58 31.19 15.82
N LEU A 468 8.66 30.46 15.20
CA LEU A 468 7.96 30.86 13.99
C LEU A 468 7.02 32.02 14.29
N GLU A 469 7.19 33.14 13.59
CA GLU A 469 6.43 34.38 13.80
C GLU A 469 5.16 34.38 12.94
N GLU A 470 3.97 34.52 13.56
CA GLU A 470 2.68 34.43 12.89
C GLU A 470 2.49 35.49 11.81
N ASP A 471 3.00 36.72 12.02
CA ASP A 471 2.82 37.86 11.13
C ASP A 471 3.86 37.92 9.99
N GLN A 472 4.89 37.10 10.04
CA GLN A 472 5.94 37.05 9.03
C GLN A 472 5.53 36.16 7.83
N PHE A 473 6.04 36.47 6.64
CA PHE A 473 5.95 35.61 5.47
C PHE A 473 7.23 34.80 5.31
N TYR A 474 7.05 33.51 5.01
CA TYR A 474 8.13 32.55 4.77
C TYR A 474 8.10 32.05 3.34
N TRP A 475 9.27 31.82 2.78
CA TRP A 475 9.44 31.10 1.52
C TRP A 475 9.71 29.63 1.81
N LEU A 476 8.93 28.76 1.18
CA LEU A 476 9.04 27.32 1.33
C LEU A 476 9.37 26.66 0.01
N ALA A 477 10.16 25.57 0.04
CA ALA A 477 10.31 24.60 -1.05
C ALA A 477 9.45 23.39 -0.73
N ILE A 478 8.49 23.09 -1.60
CA ILE A 478 7.55 21.97 -1.42
C ILE A 478 7.33 21.23 -2.74
N VAL A 479 6.85 19.99 -2.66
CA VAL A 479 6.45 19.24 -3.86
C VAL A 479 5.15 19.79 -4.43
N SER A 480 5.06 19.89 -5.76
CA SER A 480 3.90 20.44 -6.46
C SER A 480 2.57 19.74 -6.13
N PHE A 481 2.61 18.46 -5.76
CA PHE A 481 1.44 17.71 -5.29
C PHE A 481 0.71 18.43 -4.15
N LEU A 482 1.43 18.97 -3.16
CA LEU A 482 0.85 19.63 -1.99
C LEU A 482 0.17 20.98 -2.32
N THR A 483 0.41 21.55 -3.50
CA THR A 483 -0.26 22.78 -3.95
C THR A 483 -1.56 22.52 -4.71
N LEU A 484 -1.86 21.27 -5.06
CA LEU A 484 -3.07 20.92 -5.80
C LEU A 484 -4.32 21.06 -4.90
N PRO A 485 -5.47 21.49 -5.48
CA PRO A 485 -6.71 21.63 -4.72
C PRO A 485 -7.11 20.33 -4.00
N GLY A 486 -7.43 20.43 -2.73
CA GLY A 486 -7.89 19.30 -1.90
C GLY A 486 -6.80 18.34 -1.43
N LYS A 487 -5.52 18.57 -1.76
CA LYS A 487 -4.41 17.73 -1.30
C LYS A 487 -3.81 18.19 0.03
N SER A 488 -3.75 19.49 0.21
CA SER A 488 -3.28 20.14 1.44
C SER A 488 -3.89 21.53 1.53
N PRO A 489 -4.04 22.11 2.71
CA PRO A 489 -4.45 23.51 2.86
C PRO A 489 -3.50 24.51 2.20
N ILE A 490 -2.27 24.13 1.92
CA ILE A 490 -1.24 24.97 1.31
C ILE A 490 -1.70 25.61 0.01
N GLY A 491 -2.36 24.82 -0.86
CA GLY A 491 -2.82 25.30 -2.16
C GLY A 491 -3.76 26.50 -2.08
N GLU A 492 -4.53 26.61 -1.00
CA GLU A 492 -5.47 27.71 -0.76
C GLU A 492 -4.85 28.86 0.04
N LEU A 493 -3.80 28.60 0.83
CA LEU A 493 -3.19 29.54 1.77
C LEU A 493 -1.94 30.23 1.23
N MET A 494 -1.30 29.67 0.20
CA MET A 494 -0.12 30.28 -0.43
C MET A 494 -0.49 31.58 -1.17
N VAL A 495 0.38 32.60 -1.07
CA VAL A 495 0.15 33.91 -1.70
C VAL A 495 0.94 34.08 -2.99
N GLU A 496 2.04 33.39 -3.16
CA GLU A 496 2.91 33.38 -4.35
C GLU A 496 3.41 31.97 -4.60
N SER A 497 3.60 31.59 -5.86
CA SER A 497 4.19 30.32 -6.26
C SER A 497 5.09 30.50 -7.48
N VAL A 498 6.24 29.79 -7.46
CA VAL A 498 7.18 29.72 -8.58
C VAL A 498 7.49 28.23 -8.82
N ARG A 499 7.22 27.75 -10.01
CA ARG A 499 7.50 26.36 -10.39
C ARG A 499 9.00 26.11 -10.46
N GLY A 500 9.45 24.99 -9.88
CA GLY A 500 10.84 24.55 -9.90
C GLY A 500 11.12 23.37 -10.83
N ASP A 501 12.27 22.74 -10.61
CA ASP A 501 12.70 21.54 -11.33
C ASP A 501 12.00 20.28 -10.76
N ALA A 502 12.10 19.17 -11.50
CA ALA A 502 11.60 17.89 -11.04
C ALA A 502 12.30 17.44 -9.75
N ASP A 503 11.54 16.90 -8.83
CA ASP A 503 12.00 16.50 -7.49
C ASP A 503 13.16 15.48 -7.55
N TYR A 504 13.06 14.48 -8.44
CA TYR A 504 14.13 13.51 -8.64
C TYR A 504 15.43 14.15 -9.19
N GLU A 505 15.33 15.15 -10.08
CA GLU A 505 16.51 15.87 -10.59
C GLU A 505 17.18 16.70 -9.50
N VAL A 506 16.38 17.33 -8.65
CA VAL A 506 16.86 18.09 -7.48
C VAL A 506 17.64 17.16 -6.55
N LEU A 507 17.07 15.99 -6.23
CA LEU A 507 17.73 15.01 -5.36
C LEU A 507 19.00 14.44 -6.00
N VAL A 508 19.00 14.12 -7.29
CA VAL A 508 20.19 13.66 -8.02
C VAL A 508 21.32 14.70 -7.94
N ARG A 509 21.03 15.97 -8.24
CA ARG A 509 22.04 17.05 -8.15
C ARG A 509 22.60 17.20 -6.74
N TYR A 510 21.73 17.12 -5.74
CA TYR A 510 22.15 17.20 -4.34
C TYR A 510 23.07 16.05 -3.95
N ILE A 511 22.71 14.81 -4.30
CA ILE A 511 23.54 13.63 -4.04
C ILE A 511 24.89 13.75 -4.75
N GLN A 512 24.94 14.16 -6.01
CA GLN A 512 26.18 14.34 -6.76
C GLN A 512 27.11 15.39 -6.11
N ALA A 513 26.54 16.46 -5.58
CA ALA A 513 27.29 17.55 -4.96
C ALA A 513 27.79 17.20 -3.55
N ASN A 514 27.10 16.33 -2.81
CA ASN A 514 27.36 16.05 -1.40
C ASN A 514 27.81 14.61 -1.11
N SER A 515 28.05 13.80 -2.15
CA SER A 515 28.53 12.43 -1.99
C SER A 515 29.97 12.39 -1.42
N PRO A 516 30.26 11.46 -0.50
CA PRO A 516 29.38 10.43 0.05
C PRO A 516 28.37 11.00 1.07
N ILE A 517 27.12 10.56 0.96
CA ILE A 517 26.03 11.00 1.83
C ILE A 517 26.18 10.37 3.22
N TYR A 518 26.04 11.20 4.24
CA TYR A 518 25.95 10.79 5.63
C TYR A 518 24.87 11.60 6.32
N GLN A 519 23.82 10.93 6.80
CA GLN A 519 22.70 11.57 7.50
C GLN A 519 22.61 11.06 8.94
N THR A 520 22.10 11.91 9.81
CA THR A 520 21.78 11.60 11.21
C THR A 520 20.40 12.13 11.56
N ILE A 521 19.76 11.55 12.57
CA ILE A 521 18.56 12.14 13.17
C ILE A 521 18.99 13.40 13.92
N GLU A 522 18.34 14.52 13.62
CA GLU A 522 18.70 15.86 14.11
C GLU A 522 17.68 16.44 15.10
N GLY A 523 16.61 15.72 15.40
CA GLY A 523 15.52 16.19 16.24
C GLY A 523 14.74 17.32 15.57
N ARG A 524 14.47 17.17 14.26
CA ARG A 524 13.64 18.10 13.51
C ARG A 524 12.18 17.95 13.87
N ILE A 525 11.77 16.73 14.27
CA ILE A 525 10.39 16.38 14.60
C ILE A 525 10.41 15.58 15.91
N ASN A 526 9.92 16.18 16.98
CA ASN A 526 9.80 15.55 18.29
C ASN A 526 8.32 15.35 18.62
N ILE A 527 7.91 14.10 18.89
CA ILE A 527 6.51 13.77 19.23
C ILE A 527 6.51 13.06 20.56
N GLU A 528 5.78 13.62 21.54
CA GLU A 528 5.53 12.97 22.83
C GLU A 528 4.09 12.44 22.86
N TYR A 529 3.94 11.16 23.15
CA TYR A 529 2.64 10.49 23.26
C TYR A 529 2.25 10.30 24.72
N PHE A 530 1.05 10.74 25.08
CA PHE A 530 0.50 10.63 26.42
C PHE A 530 -0.76 9.76 26.38
N ALA A 531 -0.79 8.69 27.21
CA ALA A 531 -1.88 7.71 27.29
C ALA A 531 -3.18 8.32 27.87
#